data_b5303c4af035bfb6a219deeee80a9b0d
#
_entry.id   b5303c4af035bfb6a219deeee80a9b0d
#
_cell.length_a   1.000
_cell.length_b   1.000
_cell.length_c   1.000
_cell.angle_alpha   90.00
_cell.angle_beta   90.00
_cell.angle_gamma   90.00
#
_symmetry.space_group_name_H-M   'P 1'
#
loop_
_entity.id
_entity.type
_entity.pdbx_description
1 polymer ?
#
loop_
_entity_poly.entity_id
_entity_poly.type
_entity_poly.pdbx_seq_one_letter_code
_entity_poly.pdbx_strand_id
1 'polypeptide(L)'
;MAYGDTPYDEQLKRAWEEFCDKLKSAQSLIFNDTLGATALDRATGFQYLSRYISKALSEKFENDPLYPQLWQLQTPTNKSFGDNPDCTYLVTWLDGAHTYKIAGNRGTVSWVSFLVNGAEFNITHSAINNSQLKTEWDGSFQIMLSAQQHPGNWLKLGPGPNFLFIRQFFGEWDTEEPMWIRVERVGDFEPPPPLTPERLIRGLENAGNWFLSDSKRWVDWVEFYSDQPNQWVSKMPGWAGDGQTGSLGRQLQFCYWKIQSDEALIFEVKPPRCAYWNFELANRWFNSTDYRYRFSSLNGKQAVYEDDGSVRIAVSHVDPGIPNWLDVGGHCVGMVNQRWVEAQEHPVPTAKLIKVADLPRLLPPNARRITPEQRREQLRRRKIGVDRRFPV
;
A
#
# COMPACT_ATOMS: atom_id res chain seq x y z
N MET A 1 -33.68 33.59 6.25
CA MET A 1 -33.48 32.89 7.54
C MET A 1 -32.62 33.78 8.41
N ALA A 2 -33.00 34.02 9.65
CA ALA A 2 -32.16 34.76 10.58
C ALA A 2 -30.93 33.93 10.95
N TYR A 3 -29.74 34.52 10.91
CA TYR A 3 -28.52 33.90 11.44
C TYR A 3 -28.65 33.94 12.97
N GLY A 4 -28.70 32.78 13.61
CA GLY A 4 -28.79 32.62 15.06
C GLY A 4 -28.34 31.24 15.46
N ASP A 5 -28.24 30.97 16.77
CA ASP A 5 -27.89 29.69 17.32
C ASP A 5 -28.84 28.61 16.81
N THR A 6 -28.29 27.45 16.40
CA THR A 6 -29.07 26.29 15.95
C THR A 6 -29.15 25.26 17.07
N PRO A 7 -30.18 24.36 17.07
CA PRO A 7 -30.32 23.33 18.09
C PRO A 7 -29.13 22.31 18.06
N TYR A 8 -28.27 22.40 17.07
CA TYR A 8 -27.12 21.49 16.89
C TYR A 8 -25.78 22.09 17.31
N ASP A 9 -25.70 23.40 17.63
CA ASP A 9 -24.42 24.08 17.83
C ASP A 9 -23.54 23.42 18.91
N GLU A 10 -24.11 23.09 20.06
CA GLU A 10 -23.37 22.41 21.14
C GLU A 10 -22.96 20.99 20.76
N GLN A 11 -23.76 20.27 19.97
CA GLN A 11 -23.42 18.91 19.51
C GLN A 11 -22.29 18.93 18.48
N LEU A 12 -22.33 19.87 17.54
CA LEU A 12 -21.30 20.05 16.52
C LEU A 12 -19.97 20.46 17.17
N LYS A 13 -19.99 21.40 18.09
CA LYS A 13 -18.82 21.85 18.85
C LYS A 13 -18.19 20.70 19.61
N ARG A 14 -18.98 19.94 20.35
CA ARG A 14 -18.52 18.78 21.10
C ARG A 14 -17.93 17.71 20.19
N ALA A 15 -18.58 17.36 19.07
CA ALA A 15 -18.06 16.38 18.12
C ALA A 15 -16.70 16.79 17.54
N TRP A 16 -16.53 18.09 17.25
CA TRP A 16 -15.25 18.64 16.80
C TRP A 16 -14.17 18.57 17.89
N GLU A 17 -14.48 18.95 19.12
CA GLU A 17 -13.56 18.88 20.26
C GLU A 17 -13.12 17.44 20.52
N GLU A 18 -14.07 16.48 20.57
CA GLU A 18 -13.77 15.05 20.76
C GLU A 18 -12.88 14.48 19.63
N PHE A 19 -13.12 14.90 18.39
CA PHE A 19 -12.25 14.51 17.26
C PHE A 19 -10.83 15.06 17.46
N CYS A 20 -10.68 16.33 17.78
CA CYS A 20 -9.39 16.95 18.04
C CYS A 20 -8.64 16.29 19.21
N ASP A 21 -9.34 15.92 20.28
CA ASP A 21 -8.74 15.25 21.43
C ASP A 21 -8.23 13.85 21.08
N LYS A 22 -8.95 13.11 20.24
CA LYS A 22 -8.45 11.83 19.66
C LYS A 22 -7.16 12.04 18.86
N LEU A 23 -7.08 13.10 18.03
CA LEU A 23 -5.86 13.41 17.29
C LEU A 23 -4.68 13.73 18.22
N LYS A 24 -4.90 14.53 19.26
CA LYS A 24 -3.87 14.88 20.26
C LYS A 24 -3.37 13.64 21.01
N SER A 25 -4.28 12.73 21.38
CA SER A 25 -3.92 11.53 22.16
C SER A 25 -2.98 10.59 21.41
N ALA A 26 -3.05 10.55 20.07
CA ALA A 26 -2.23 9.69 19.23
C ALA A 26 -0.73 10.01 19.28
N GLN A 27 -0.33 11.20 19.75
CA GLN A 27 1.08 11.54 19.96
C GLN A 27 1.81 10.53 20.85
N SER A 28 1.07 9.90 21.78
CA SER A 28 1.62 8.87 22.66
C SER A 28 2.22 7.67 21.91
N LEU A 29 1.69 7.34 20.70
CA LEU A 29 2.26 6.30 19.84
C LEU A 29 3.69 6.64 19.40
N ILE A 30 3.98 7.94 19.19
CA ILE A 30 5.29 8.38 18.71
C ILE A 30 6.32 8.39 19.84
N PHE A 31 5.89 8.66 21.06
CA PHE A 31 6.76 8.75 22.24
C PHE A 31 6.79 7.50 23.10
N ASN A 32 5.82 6.60 22.93
CA ASN A 32 5.84 5.27 23.56
C ASN A 32 6.76 4.34 22.77
N ASP A 33 8.05 4.41 23.02
CA ASP A 33 9.07 3.81 22.20
C ASP A 33 9.89 2.78 22.97
N THR A 34 9.51 1.54 22.84
CA THR A 34 10.25 0.39 23.40
C THR A 34 11.48 0.03 22.57
N LEU A 35 11.57 0.51 21.32
CA LEU A 35 12.62 0.12 20.37
C LEU A 35 13.72 1.18 20.19
N GLY A 36 13.65 2.29 20.92
CA GLY A 36 14.47 3.47 20.68
C GLY A 36 14.13 4.19 19.38
N ALA A 37 14.24 5.50 19.33
CA ALA A 37 13.93 6.29 18.14
C ALA A 37 14.96 7.38 17.90
N THR A 38 15.32 7.57 16.64
CA THR A 38 16.11 8.71 16.17
C THR A 38 15.21 9.95 16.00
N ALA A 39 15.84 11.12 15.84
CA ALA A 39 15.09 12.35 15.49
C ALA A 39 14.30 12.17 14.18
N LEU A 40 14.85 11.44 13.21
CA LEU A 40 14.18 11.11 11.94
C LEU A 40 12.94 10.24 12.19
N ASP A 41 13.03 9.23 13.05
CA ASP A 41 11.89 8.37 13.38
C ASP A 41 10.76 9.16 14.04
N ARG A 42 11.09 10.08 14.97
CA ARG A 42 10.09 10.97 15.57
C ARG A 42 9.40 11.86 14.52
N ALA A 43 10.18 12.50 13.64
CA ALA A 43 9.66 13.37 12.59
C ALA A 43 8.76 12.58 11.63
N THR A 44 9.21 11.42 11.16
CA THR A 44 8.41 10.55 10.28
C THR A 44 7.20 9.92 10.98
N GLY A 45 7.24 9.79 12.30
CA GLY A 45 6.09 9.39 13.13
C GLY A 45 4.97 10.44 13.11
N PHE A 46 5.28 11.71 13.29
CA PHE A 46 4.28 12.77 13.14
C PHE A 46 3.80 12.91 11.70
N GLN A 47 4.67 12.70 10.70
CA GLN A 47 4.23 12.62 9.30
C GLN A 47 3.28 11.44 9.07
N TYR A 48 3.51 10.29 9.69
CA TYR A 48 2.62 9.14 9.69
C TYR A 48 1.24 9.49 10.24
N LEU A 49 1.16 10.12 11.43
CA LEU A 49 -0.11 10.53 12.01
C LEU A 49 -0.85 11.53 11.11
N SER A 50 -0.16 12.51 10.53
CA SER A 50 -0.80 13.49 9.62
C SER A 50 -1.38 12.84 8.36
N ARG A 51 -0.72 11.82 7.81
CA ARG A 51 -1.26 11.01 6.70
C ARG A 51 -2.51 10.24 7.11
N TYR A 52 -2.52 9.68 8.33
CA TYR A 52 -3.67 8.96 8.86
C TYR A 52 -4.88 9.87 9.12
N ILE A 53 -4.69 11.13 9.53
CA ILE A 53 -5.77 12.12 9.62
C ILE A 53 -6.42 12.32 8.25
N SER A 54 -5.61 12.56 7.20
CA SER A 54 -6.11 12.72 5.84
C SER A 54 -6.92 11.49 5.37
N LYS A 55 -6.43 10.27 5.65
CA LYS A 55 -7.13 9.04 5.29
C LYS A 55 -8.43 8.87 6.06
N ALA A 56 -8.43 9.12 7.36
CA ALA A 56 -9.61 9.00 8.20
C ALA A 56 -10.77 9.85 7.68
N LEU A 57 -10.47 11.09 7.31
CA LEU A 57 -11.46 12.00 6.74
C LEU A 57 -11.94 11.50 5.36
N SER A 58 -11.02 11.14 4.45
CA SER A 58 -11.41 10.65 3.12
C SER A 58 -12.18 9.33 3.18
N GLU A 59 -11.78 8.40 4.06
CA GLU A 59 -12.35 7.06 4.10
C GLU A 59 -13.65 6.97 4.92
N LYS A 60 -13.74 7.68 6.03
CA LYS A 60 -14.85 7.53 6.98
C LYS A 60 -15.84 8.69 6.97
N PHE A 61 -15.47 9.83 6.40
CA PHE A 61 -16.31 11.00 6.34
C PHE A 61 -16.89 11.25 4.95
N GLU A 62 -16.06 11.20 3.89
CA GLU A 62 -16.49 11.60 2.54
C GLU A 62 -17.12 10.43 1.74
N ASN A 63 -17.09 9.22 2.24
CA ASN A 63 -17.57 8.05 1.50
C ASN A 63 -19.07 7.79 1.72
N ASP A 64 -19.81 7.62 0.62
CA ASP A 64 -21.23 7.27 0.65
C ASP A 64 -21.53 6.18 -0.38
N PRO A 65 -21.97 4.96 0.06
CA PRO A 65 -22.30 3.89 -0.86
C PRO A 65 -23.42 4.20 -1.85
N LEU A 66 -24.29 5.17 -1.57
CA LEU A 66 -25.34 5.58 -2.51
C LEU A 66 -24.78 6.43 -3.66
N TYR A 67 -23.64 7.08 -3.42
CA TYR A 67 -22.94 7.95 -4.38
C TYR A 67 -21.47 7.53 -4.50
N PRO A 68 -21.21 6.28 -4.96
CA PRO A 68 -19.87 5.73 -4.94
C PRO A 68 -18.93 6.51 -5.85
N GLN A 69 -17.75 6.81 -5.33
CA GLN A 69 -16.65 7.37 -6.10
C GLN A 69 -15.35 6.66 -5.73
N LEU A 70 -14.51 6.45 -6.75
CA LEU A 70 -13.20 5.87 -6.53
C LEU A 70 -12.21 6.95 -6.07
N TRP A 71 -11.43 6.63 -5.05
CA TRP A 71 -10.36 7.49 -4.58
C TRP A 71 -9.06 6.68 -4.39
N GLN A 72 -7.93 7.37 -4.47
CA GLN A 72 -6.63 6.75 -4.28
C GLN A 72 -6.31 6.58 -2.80
N LEU A 73 -6.27 5.32 -2.34
CA LEU A 73 -5.94 4.99 -0.96
C LEU A 73 -4.49 5.31 -0.60
N GLN A 74 -3.57 5.11 -1.55
CA GLN A 74 -2.13 5.30 -1.37
C GLN A 74 -1.58 6.22 -2.45
N THR A 75 -0.78 7.20 -2.05
CA THR A 75 -0.03 8.10 -2.94
C THR A 75 1.38 8.31 -2.38
N PRO A 76 2.31 8.94 -3.12
CA PRO A 76 3.63 9.26 -2.57
C PRO A 76 3.60 10.11 -1.30
N THR A 77 2.52 10.87 -1.10
CA THR A 77 2.34 11.78 0.04
C THR A 77 1.32 11.30 1.06
N ASN A 78 0.51 10.28 0.74
CA ASN A 78 -0.51 9.71 1.62
C ASN A 78 -0.35 8.18 1.72
N LYS A 79 0.45 7.70 2.67
CA LYS A 79 0.91 6.33 2.83
C LYS A 79 0.35 5.66 4.08
N SER A 80 0.18 4.35 4.05
CA SER A 80 -0.17 3.52 5.22
C SER A 80 0.13 2.04 4.97
N PHE A 81 0.18 1.24 6.01
CA PHE A 81 0.23 -0.24 6.06
C PHE A 81 1.08 -0.91 4.95
N GLY A 82 2.35 -0.51 4.80
CA GLY A 82 3.27 -1.14 3.83
C GLY A 82 2.78 -0.98 2.39
N ASP A 83 2.54 0.28 2.01
CA ASP A 83 2.12 0.64 0.66
C ASP A 83 3.15 0.20 -0.38
N ASN A 84 2.68 -0.51 -1.41
CA ASN A 84 3.55 -0.97 -2.48
C ASN A 84 3.84 0.17 -3.47
N PRO A 85 5.09 0.64 -3.62
CA PRO A 85 5.47 1.68 -4.57
C PRO A 85 5.15 1.38 -6.04
N ASP A 86 5.03 0.09 -6.40
CA ASP A 86 4.65 -0.32 -7.75
C ASP A 86 3.15 -0.27 -8.00
N CYS A 87 2.33 0.02 -6.98
CA CYS A 87 0.89 -0.15 -7.07
C CYS A 87 0.15 1.17 -6.94
N THR A 88 -0.88 1.37 -7.75
CA THR A 88 -1.96 2.30 -7.46
C THR A 88 -3.15 1.55 -6.87
N TYR A 89 -3.77 2.14 -5.86
CA TYR A 89 -4.87 1.56 -5.11
C TYR A 89 -6.10 2.44 -5.24
N LEU A 90 -7.12 1.97 -5.96
CA LEU A 90 -8.40 2.65 -6.04
C LEU A 90 -9.41 1.91 -5.18
N VAL A 91 -10.13 2.64 -4.35
CA VAL A 91 -11.05 2.07 -3.37
C VAL A 91 -12.35 2.84 -3.29
N THR A 92 -13.40 2.15 -2.84
CA THR A 92 -14.67 2.76 -2.44
C THR A 92 -15.44 1.82 -1.52
N TRP A 93 -16.33 2.37 -0.72
CA TRP A 93 -17.31 1.61 0.04
C TRP A 93 -18.59 1.43 -0.79
N LEU A 94 -19.17 0.24 -0.70
CA LEU A 94 -20.40 -0.17 -1.37
C LEU A 94 -21.34 -0.81 -0.32
N ASP A 95 -22.64 -0.92 -0.66
CA ASP A 95 -23.60 -1.64 0.17
C ASP A 95 -24.20 -2.82 -0.63
N GLY A 96 -24.24 -4.00 -0.01
CA GLY A 96 -24.76 -5.20 -0.64
C GLY A 96 -26.26 -5.17 -0.97
N ALA A 97 -26.99 -4.21 -0.47
CA ALA A 97 -28.39 -3.97 -0.84
C ALA A 97 -28.55 -3.36 -2.25
N HIS A 98 -27.47 -2.84 -2.84
CA HIS A 98 -27.49 -2.16 -4.14
C HIS A 98 -26.68 -2.93 -5.19
N THR A 99 -26.92 -2.58 -6.44
CA THR A 99 -26.13 -3.04 -7.60
C THR A 99 -25.29 -1.90 -8.12
N TYR A 100 -24.03 -2.21 -8.45
CA TYR A 100 -23.09 -1.23 -9.00
C TYR A 100 -22.47 -1.75 -10.28
N LYS A 101 -21.93 -0.84 -11.06
CA LYS A 101 -21.21 -1.13 -12.30
C LYS A 101 -19.88 -0.39 -12.29
N ILE A 102 -18.80 -1.12 -12.56
CA ILE A 102 -17.51 -0.55 -12.97
C ILE A 102 -17.46 -0.61 -14.48
N ALA A 103 -17.05 0.47 -15.12
CA ALA A 103 -16.74 0.51 -16.54
C ALA A 103 -15.39 1.20 -16.75
N GLY A 104 -14.62 0.75 -17.72
CA GLY A 104 -13.32 1.33 -17.99
C GLY A 104 -12.56 0.68 -19.13
N ASN A 105 -11.27 1.04 -19.21
CA ASN A 105 -10.30 0.45 -20.11
C ASN A 105 -9.11 -0.11 -19.31
N ARG A 106 -8.63 -1.29 -19.70
CA ARG A 106 -7.63 -2.08 -18.99
C ARG A 106 -6.25 -1.38 -18.89
N GLY A 107 -5.95 -0.50 -19.83
CA GLY A 107 -4.58 0.02 -19.96
C GLY A 107 -3.56 -1.09 -20.21
N THR A 108 -2.28 -0.80 -19.92
CA THR A 108 -1.17 -1.73 -20.19
C THR A 108 -0.42 -2.18 -18.94
N VAL A 109 -0.89 -1.83 -17.74
CA VAL A 109 -0.21 -2.23 -16.48
C VAL A 109 -0.03 -3.74 -16.40
N SER A 110 1.07 -4.16 -15.80
CA SER A 110 1.49 -5.56 -15.75
C SER A 110 0.45 -6.48 -15.12
N TRP A 111 -0.21 -6.03 -14.05
CA TRP A 111 -1.18 -6.87 -13.34
C TRP A 111 -2.26 -6.04 -12.65
N VAL A 112 -3.49 -6.56 -12.62
CA VAL A 112 -4.64 -5.89 -11.97
C VAL A 112 -5.42 -6.87 -11.12
N SER A 113 -6.07 -6.33 -10.08
CA SER A 113 -7.05 -7.08 -9.31
C SER A 113 -8.18 -6.21 -8.80
N PHE A 114 -9.35 -6.80 -8.73
CA PHE A 114 -10.56 -6.25 -8.13
C PHE A 114 -10.97 -7.18 -7.00
N LEU A 115 -11.07 -6.67 -5.79
CA LEU A 115 -11.35 -7.44 -4.59
C LEU A 115 -12.49 -6.80 -3.83
N VAL A 116 -13.48 -7.57 -3.45
CA VAL A 116 -14.57 -7.17 -2.55
C VAL A 116 -14.36 -7.83 -1.21
N ASN A 117 -14.12 -7.04 -0.19
CA ASN A 117 -14.03 -7.47 1.20
C ASN A 117 -15.27 -7.03 1.98
N GLY A 118 -15.59 -7.77 3.04
CA GLY A 118 -16.52 -7.31 4.06
C GLY A 118 -15.94 -6.14 4.89
N ALA A 119 -16.75 -5.61 5.80
CA ALA A 119 -16.40 -4.45 6.62
C ALA A 119 -15.10 -4.61 7.44
N GLU A 120 -14.75 -5.83 7.83
CA GLU A 120 -13.57 -6.13 8.66
C GLU A 120 -12.32 -6.54 7.87
N PHE A 121 -12.32 -6.42 6.54
CA PHE A 121 -11.21 -6.77 5.64
C PHE A 121 -10.71 -8.22 5.69
N ASN A 122 -11.06 -9.00 6.70
CA ASN A 122 -10.68 -10.40 6.87
C ASN A 122 -11.58 -11.40 6.10
N ILE A 123 -12.71 -10.92 5.58
CA ILE A 123 -13.65 -11.69 4.79
C ILE A 123 -13.59 -11.19 3.34
N THR A 124 -13.13 -12.04 2.44
CA THR A 124 -13.20 -11.79 0.99
C THR A 124 -14.48 -12.41 0.43
N HIS A 125 -15.35 -11.59 -0.14
CA HIS A 125 -16.59 -12.07 -0.77
C HIS A 125 -16.36 -12.54 -2.22
N SER A 126 -15.54 -11.82 -2.95
CA SER A 126 -15.22 -12.14 -4.35
C SER A 126 -13.97 -11.41 -4.82
N ALA A 127 -13.37 -11.92 -5.90
CA ALA A 127 -12.25 -11.29 -6.57
C ALA A 127 -12.23 -11.61 -8.06
N ILE A 128 -11.69 -10.68 -8.85
CA ILE A 128 -11.29 -10.87 -10.25
C ILE A 128 -9.83 -10.42 -10.32
N ASN A 129 -8.95 -11.29 -10.79
CA ASN A 129 -7.55 -10.96 -11.08
C ASN A 129 -7.32 -10.76 -12.58
N ASN A 130 -6.09 -10.48 -12.94
CA ASN A 130 -5.66 -10.20 -14.30
C ASN A 130 -6.10 -11.25 -15.34
N SER A 131 -5.97 -12.54 -15.01
CA SER A 131 -6.28 -13.66 -15.92
C SER A 131 -7.79 -13.93 -16.05
N GLN A 132 -8.59 -13.44 -15.12
CA GLN A 132 -10.03 -13.65 -15.05
C GLN A 132 -10.83 -12.48 -15.66
N LEU A 133 -10.22 -11.29 -15.76
CA LEU A 133 -10.89 -10.11 -16.32
C LEU A 133 -11.11 -10.29 -17.82
N LYS A 134 -12.37 -10.31 -18.23
CA LYS A 134 -12.78 -10.33 -19.65
C LYS A 134 -12.84 -8.90 -20.16
N THR A 135 -12.10 -8.61 -21.23
CA THR A 135 -12.10 -7.31 -21.92
C THR A 135 -12.55 -7.48 -23.36
N GLU A 136 -13.07 -6.42 -23.93
CA GLU A 136 -13.27 -6.30 -25.37
C GLU A 136 -11.92 -6.13 -26.09
N TRP A 137 -11.94 -6.20 -27.42
CA TRP A 137 -10.74 -6.10 -28.26
C TRP A 137 -9.99 -4.77 -28.14
N ASP A 138 -10.68 -3.69 -27.75
CA ASP A 138 -10.13 -2.35 -27.52
C ASP A 138 -9.67 -2.13 -26.08
N GLY A 139 -9.71 -3.18 -25.24
CA GLY A 139 -9.34 -3.13 -23.82
C GLY A 139 -10.45 -2.62 -22.90
N SER A 140 -11.62 -2.24 -23.44
CA SER A 140 -12.75 -1.84 -22.60
C SER A 140 -13.34 -3.03 -21.83
N PHE A 141 -13.91 -2.75 -20.66
CA PHE A 141 -14.56 -3.78 -19.85
C PHE A 141 -15.65 -3.19 -18.96
N GLN A 142 -16.54 -4.09 -18.52
CA GLN A 142 -17.51 -3.82 -17.48
C GLN A 142 -17.46 -4.92 -16.42
N ILE A 143 -17.71 -4.56 -15.15
CA ILE A 143 -17.87 -5.50 -14.03
C ILE A 143 -19.14 -5.10 -13.29
N MET A 144 -20.05 -6.05 -13.12
CA MET A 144 -21.23 -5.88 -12.26
C MET A 144 -20.85 -6.28 -10.82
N LEU A 145 -21.33 -5.50 -9.85
CA LEU A 145 -21.14 -5.78 -8.42
C LEU A 145 -22.51 -5.82 -7.76
N SER A 146 -22.88 -6.96 -7.21
CA SER A 146 -24.20 -7.18 -6.62
C SER A 146 -24.26 -8.47 -5.82
N ALA A 147 -25.29 -8.62 -4.98
CA ALA A 147 -25.55 -9.87 -4.26
C ALA A 147 -25.97 -11.00 -5.22
N GLN A 148 -26.66 -10.67 -6.31
CA GLN A 148 -27.13 -11.62 -7.33
C GLN A 148 -26.16 -11.72 -8.49
N GLN A 149 -25.99 -12.93 -9.05
CA GLN A 149 -25.06 -13.19 -10.13
C GLN A 149 -25.50 -12.51 -11.44
N HIS A 150 -24.52 -11.97 -12.18
CA HIS A 150 -24.69 -11.40 -13.51
C HIS A 150 -23.82 -12.11 -14.54
N PRO A 151 -24.22 -12.10 -15.85
CA PRO A 151 -23.35 -12.55 -16.93
C PRO A 151 -22.09 -11.68 -17.07
N GLY A 152 -21.01 -12.25 -17.60
CA GLY A 152 -19.76 -11.53 -17.86
C GLY A 152 -18.86 -11.44 -16.65
N ASN A 153 -18.23 -10.27 -16.43
CA ASN A 153 -17.47 -10.01 -15.21
C ASN A 153 -18.43 -9.63 -14.08
N TRP A 154 -18.37 -10.38 -13.00
CA TRP A 154 -19.22 -10.14 -11.84
C TRP A 154 -18.45 -10.33 -10.54
N LEU A 155 -18.65 -9.41 -9.61
CA LEU A 155 -18.17 -9.46 -8.25
C LEU A 155 -19.34 -9.54 -7.27
N LYS A 156 -19.34 -10.58 -6.45
CA LYS A 156 -20.37 -10.79 -5.43
C LYS A 156 -20.16 -9.79 -4.30
N LEU A 157 -21.22 -9.07 -3.93
CA LEU A 157 -21.30 -8.31 -2.69
C LEU A 157 -21.86 -9.18 -1.56
N GLY A 158 -21.29 -9.06 -0.36
CA GLY A 158 -21.86 -9.57 0.86
C GLY A 158 -22.98 -8.65 1.37
N PRO A 159 -23.76 -9.06 2.38
CA PRO A 159 -24.76 -8.20 3.01
C PRO A 159 -24.12 -7.02 3.74
N GLY A 160 -24.75 -5.85 3.68
CA GLY A 160 -24.27 -4.62 4.32
C GLY A 160 -23.03 -4.02 3.68
N PRO A 161 -22.13 -3.38 4.47
CA PRO A 161 -20.96 -2.68 3.95
C PRO A 161 -19.94 -3.61 3.30
N ASN A 162 -19.50 -3.24 2.08
CA ASN A 162 -18.47 -3.91 1.33
C ASN A 162 -17.37 -2.91 0.94
N PHE A 163 -16.12 -3.33 1.02
CA PHE A 163 -14.97 -2.53 0.61
C PHE A 163 -14.43 -3.04 -0.72
N LEU A 164 -14.59 -2.26 -1.77
CA LEU A 164 -14.00 -2.54 -3.07
C LEU A 164 -12.56 -2.05 -3.07
N PHE A 165 -11.63 -2.94 -3.40
CA PHE A 165 -10.21 -2.68 -3.43
C PHE A 165 -9.62 -3.07 -4.78
N ILE A 166 -9.26 -2.08 -5.59
CA ILE A 166 -8.72 -2.25 -6.93
C ILE A 166 -7.24 -1.95 -6.91
N ARG A 167 -6.43 -2.85 -7.43
CA ARG A 167 -4.97 -2.72 -7.51
C ARG A 167 -4.51 -2.77 -8.95
N GLN A 168 -3.55 -1.90 -9.26
CA GLN A 168 -2.83 -1.89 -10.52
C GLN A 168 -1.34 -1.96 -10.21
N PHE A 169 -0.66 -3.03 -10.62
CA PHE A 169 0.77 -3.23 -10.39
C PHE A 169 1.54 -2.88 -11.65
N PHE A 170 2.40 -1.90 -11.54
CA PHE A 170 3.27 -1.41 -12.59
C PHE A 170 4.62 -2.13 -12.52
N GLY A 171 5.01 -2.79 -13.60
CA GLY A 171 6.35 -3.34 -13.77
C GLY A 171 7.31 -2.26 -14.29
N GLU A 172 6.95 -1.65 -15.42
CA GLU A 172 7.68 -0.55 -16.05
C GLU A 172 6.97 0.78 -15.77
N TRP A 173 7.47 1.53 -14.79
CA TRP A 173 6.80 2.72 -14.28
C TRP A 173 6.67 3.88 -15.28
N ASP A 174 7.59 3.97 -16.23
CA ASP A 174 7.70 5.06 -17.19
C ASP A 174 7.00 4.79 -18.54
N THR A 175 6.51 3.59 -18.77
CA THR A 175 5.89 3.20 -20.05
C THR A 175 4.49 2.62 -19.95
N GLU A 176 4.16 1.95 -18.82
CA GLU A 176 2.83 1.34 -18.65
C GLU A 176 1.76 2.40 -18.40
N GLU A 177 0.61 2.23 -19.04
CA GLU A 177 -0.56 3.11 -18.90
C GLU A 177 -1.53 2.54 -17.86
N PRO A 178 -1.99 3.37 -16.89
CA PRO A 178 -2.95 2.94 -15.89
C PRO A 178 -4.31 2.60 -16.52
N MET A 179 -5.10 1.76 -15.84
CA MET A 179 -6.51 1.64 -16.16
C MET A 179 -7.21 2.98 -15.96
N TRP A 180 -8.10 3.30 -16.89
CA TRP A 180 -9.13 4.30 -16.64
C TRP A 180 -10.42 3.58 -16.23
N ILE A 181 -10.99 3.93 -15.09
CA ILE A 181 -12.18 3.28 -14.54
C ILE A 181 -13.09 4.29 -13.83
N ARG A 182 -14.38 3.99 -13.86
CA ARG A 182 -15.41 4.67 -13.08
C ARG A 182 -16.32 3.65 -12.42
N VAL A 183 -16.91 4.03 -11.29
CA VAL A 183 -17.94 3.26 -10.58
C VAL A 183 -19.24 4.07 -10.57
N GLU A 184 -20.36 3.38 -10.70
CA GLU A 184 -21.69 3.98 -10.61
C GLU A 184 -22.66 3.01 -9.93
N ARG A 185 -23.62 3.50 -9.16
CA ARG A 185 -24.77 2.73 -8.69
C ARG A 185 -25.77 2.58 -9.83
N VAL A 186 -26.27 1.37 -10.03
CA VAL A 186 -27.29 1.09 -11.07
C VAL A 186 -28.65 1.51 -10.56
N GLY A 187 -29.42 2.20 -11.38
CA GLY A 187 -30.74 2.71 -11.09
C GLY A 187 -30.86 4.22 -11.35
N ASP A 188 -31.88 4.84 -10.79
CA ASP A 188 -32.13 6.25 -11.00
C ASP A 188 -31.03 7.09 -10.35
N PHE A 189 -30.60 8.13 -11.05
CA PHE A 189 -29.65 9.10 -10.58
C PHE A 189 -30.38 10.23 -9.87
N GLU A 190 -30.16 10.36 -8.56
CA GLU A 190 -30.56 11.51 -7.77
C GLU A 190 -29.31 12.14 -7.13
N PRO A 191 -29.22 13.47 -7.08
CA PRO A 191 -28.09 14.12 -6.41
C PRO A 191 -28.10 13.82 -4.90
N PRO A 192 -26.93 13.79 -4.26
CA PRO A 192 -26.86 13.60 -2.80
C PRO A 192 -27.58 14.73 -2.06
N PRO A 193 -28.27 14.42 -0.94
CA PRO A 193 -28.87 15.45 -0.12
C PRO A 193 -27.77 16.35 0.49
N PRO A 194 -28.09 17.60 0.86
CA PRO A 194 -27.16 18.46 1.58
C PRO A 194 -26.61 17.78 2.85
N LEU A 195 -25.39 18.15 3.22
CA LEU A 195 -24.80 17.70 4.47
C LEU A 195 -25.67 18.09 5.66
N THR A 196 -25.96 17.12 6.55
CA THR A 196 -26.70 17.38 7.79
C THR A 196 -25.76 17.38 9.00
N PRO A 197 -26.12 18.06 10.11
CA PRO A 197 -25.36 18.03 11.35
C PRO A 197 -25.08 16.61 11.86
N GLU A 198 -26.07 15.73 11.80
CA GLU A 198 -25.97 14.34 12.25
C GLU A 198 -24.97 13.53 11.40
N ARG A 199 -24.94 13.77 10.08
CA ARG A 199 -23.96 13.15 9.19
C ARG A 199 -22.55 13.62 9.51
N LEU A 200 -22.36 14.91 9.79
CA LEU A 200 -21.06 15.47 10.20
C LEU A 200 -20.59 14.85 11.51
N ILE A 201 -21.44 14.81 12.54
CA ILE A 201 -21.12 14.28 13.86
C ILE A 201 -20.68 12.79 13.74
N ARG A 202 -21.46 11.96 13.07
CA ARG A 202 -21.09 10.55 12.81
C ARG A 202 -19.81 10.40 12.03
N GLY A 203 -19.59 11.26 11.02
CA GLY A 203 -18.38 11.24 10.21
C GLY A 203 -17.12 11.52 11.03
N LEU A 204 -17.15 12.56 11.88
CA LEU A 204 -16.04 12.91 12.77
C LEU A 204 -15.77 11.80 13.82
N GLU A 205 -16.82 11.24 14.42
CA GLU A 205 -16.71 10.14 15.37
C GLU A 205 -16.04 8.92 14.74
N ASN A 206 -16.54 8.47 13.58
CA ASN A 206 -16.01 7.34 12.83
C ASN A 206 -14.56 7.58 12.38
N ALA A 207 -14.26 8.77 11.88
CA ALA A 207 -12.91 9.13 11.45
C ALA A 207 -11.93 9.11 12.64
N GLY A 208 -12.31 9.70 13.77
CA GLY A 208 -11.47 9.72 14.97
C GLY A 208 -11.22 8.33 15.57
N ASN A 209 -12.25 7.49 15.64
CA ASN A 209 -12.14 6.13 16.14
C ASN A 209 -11.26 5.26 15.24
N TRP A 210 -11.48 5.33 13.92
CA TRP A 210 -10.67 4.62 12.95
C TRP A 210 -9.20 5.09 12.98
N PHE A 211 -8.98 6.40 13.04
CA PHE A 211 -7.66 6.98 13.15
C PHE A 211 -6.85 6.37 14.31
N LEU A 212 -7.43 6.33 15.51
CA LEU A 212 -6.75 5.77 16.69
C LEU A 212 -6.49 4.27 16.55
N SER A 213 -7.49 3.50 16.13
CA SER A 213 -7.38 2.04 16.07
C SER A 213 -6.43 1.58 14.98
N ASP A 214 -6.53 2.16 13.78
CA ASP A 214 -5.76 1.69 12.65
C ASP A 214 -4.30 2.18 12.70
N SER A 215 -4.05 3.43 13.15
CA SER A 215 -2.69 3.91 13.35
C SER A 215 -1.91 3.09 14.38
N LYS A 216 -2.56 2.70 15.49
CA LYS A 216 -1.93 1.82 16.48
C LYS A 216 -1.66 0.42 15.93
N ARG A 217 -2.62 -0.17 15.20
CA ARG A 217 -2.50 -1.52 14.64
C ARG A 217 -1.20 -1.73 13.85
N TRP A 218 -0.82 -0.76 13.03
CA TRP A 218 0.36 -0.90 12.17
C TRP A 218 1.67 -0.63 12.90
N VAL A 219 1.65 0.12 13.99
CA VAL A 219 2.78 0.21 14.92
C VAL A 219 2.99 -1.14 15.61
N ASP A 220 1.93 -1.69 16.20
CA ASP A 220 1.98 -3.03 16.84
C ASP A 220 2.43 -4.12 15.84
N TRP A 221 2.01 -4.01 14.57
CA TRP A 221 2.43 -4.90 13.50
C TRP A 221 3.94 -4.90 13.29
N VAL A 222 4.56 -3.73 13.22
CA VAL A 222 6.02 -3.63 13.04
C VAL A 222 6.76 -4.12 14.30
N GLU A 223 6.24 -3.81 15.48
CA GLU A 223 6.82 -4.27 16.74
C GLU A 223 6.87 -5.81 16.83
N PHE A 224 5.86 -6.50 16.31
CA PHE A 224 5.84 -7.97 16.26
C PHE A 224 7.06 -8.57 15.55
N TYR A 225 7.62 -7.91 14.54
CA TYR A 225 8.77 -8.43 13.80
C TYR A 225 10.12 -7.97 14.38
N SER A 226 10.12 -7.05 15.31
CA SER A 226 11.34 -6.44 15.85
C SER A 226 12.21 -7.39 16.68
N ASP A 227 11.61 -8.47 17.21
CA ASP A 227 12.32 -9.50 17.99
C ASP A 227 13.23 -10.38 17.13
N GLN A 228 13.06 -10.37 15.81
CA GLN A 228 13.83 -11.17 14.86
C GLN A 228 14.46 -10.27 13.76
N PRO A 229 15.37 -9.35 14.14
CA PRO A 229 15.94 -8.42 13.16
C PRO A 229 16.77 -9.15 12.11
N ASN A 230 16.67 -8.66 10.88
CA ASN A 230 17.40 -9.18 9.70
C ASN A 230 17.06 -10.64 9.36
N GLN A 231 15.89 -11.11 9.75
CA GLN A 231 15.36 -12.44 9.41
C GLN A 231 14.04 -12.34 8.68
N TRP A 232 13.79 -13.28 7.77
CA TRP A 232 12.52 -13.34 7.05
C TRP A 232 11.46 -14.11 7.85
N VAL A 233 10.28 -13.55 7.93
CA VAL A 233 9.12 -14.09 8.64
C VAL A 233 7.91 -14.04 7.71
N SER A 234 7.25 -15.18 7.49
CA SER A 234 6.03 -15.26 6.68
C SER A 234 4.75 -15.13 7.52
N LYS A 235 4.86 -15.30 8.85
CA LYS A 235 3.70 -15.20 9.76
C LYS A 235 3.19 -13.77 9.84
N MET A 236 1.86 -13.60 9.74
CA MET A 236 1.18 -12.31 9.83
C MET A 236 0.39 -12.23 11.14
N PRO A 237 0.63 -11.21 12.02
CA PRO A 237 -0.14 -11.03 13.24
C PRO A 237 -1.64 -10.83 12.93
N GLY A 238 -2.49 -11.57 13.66
CA GLY A 238 -3.95 -11.45 13.52
C GLY A 238 -4.55 -12.06 12.24
N TRP A 239 -3.76 -12.75 11.41
CA TRP A 239 -4.23 -13.46 10.22
C TRP A 239 -4.03 -14.96 10.39
N ALA A 240 -5.07 -15.74 10.04
CA ALA A 240 -4.93 -17.20 9.98
C ALA A 240 -4.21 -17.58 8.68
N GLY A 241 -3.04 -18.21 8.80
CA GLY A 241 -2.24 -18.67 7.65
C GLY A 241 -0.82 -18.11 7.60
N ASP A 242 -0.05 -18.58 6.65
CA ASP A 242 1.38 -18.33 6.46
C ASP A 242 1.66 -17.24 5.40
N GLY A 243 1.14 -16.04 5.61
CA GLY A 243 1.39 -14.88 4.75
C GLY A 243 0.59 -14.85 3.45
N GLN A 244 -0.33 -15.78 3.23
CA GLN A 244 -1.27 -15.71 2.12
C GLN A 244 -2.34 -14.65 2.41
N THR A 245 -2.35 -13.56 1.66
CA THR A 245 -3.35 -12.50 1.80
C THR A 245 -4.40 -12.59 0.70
N GLY A 246 -5.54 -13.12 1.07
CA GLY A 246 -6.74 -13.10 0.23
C GLY A 246 -6.67 -14.01 -1.00
N SER A 247 -7.78 -14.03 -1.74
CA SER A 247 -8.08 -14.88 -2.88
C SER A 247 -7.19 -14.69 -4.14
N LEU A 248 -6.10 -13.94 -4.06
CA LEU A 248 -5.34 -13.51 -5.23
C LEU A 248 -3.99 -14.20 -5.40
N GLY A 249 -3.74 -15.32 -4.72
CA GLY A 249 -2.48 -16.05 -4.87
C GLY A 249 -1.24 -15.21 -4.54
N ARG A 250 -1.37 -14.28 -3.57
CA ARG A 250 -0.24 -13.49 -3.08
C ARG A 250 0.34 -14.14 -1.84
N GLN A 251 1.64 -14.33 -1.85
CA GLN A 251 2.43 -14.64 -0.67
C GLN A 251 3.22 -13.41 -0.25
N LEU A 252 3.16 -13.06 1.03
CA LEU A 252 3.94 -12.00 1.65
C LEU A 252 4.98 -12.58 2.59
N GLN A 253 6.15 -11.97 2.57
CA GLN A 253 7.23 -12.24 3.51
C GLN A 253 7.75 -10.91 4.03
N PHE A 254 8.10 -10.86 5.30
CA PHE A 254 8.50 -9.64 5.99
C PHE A 254 9.87 -9.83 6.62
N CYS A 255 10.69 -8.77 6.59
CA CYS A 255 11.94 -8.72 7.32
C CYS A 255 12.02 -7.39 8.06
N TYR A 256 12.10 -7.42 9.39
CA TYR A 256 12.46 -6.23 10.17
C TYR A 256 13.96 -6.01 10.02
N TRP A 257 14.34 -5.03 9.19
CA TRP A 257 15.75 -4.72 8.99
C TRP A 257 16.26 -3.77 10.06
N LYS A 258 17.48 -4.05 10.54
CA LYS A 258 18.21 -3.21 11.50
C LYS A 258 19.67 -3.18 11.09
N ILE A 259 20.14 -2.01 10.65
CA ILE A 259 21.50 -1.82 10.13
C ILE A 259 22.11 -0.52 10.67
N GLN A 260 23.42 -0.53 10.88
CA GLN A 260 24.21 0.65 11.18
C GLN A 260 24.66 1.35 9.88
N SER A 261 25.19 2.57 10.01
CA SER A 261 25.58 3.40 8.86
C SER A 261 26.67 2.77 7.97
N ASP A 262 27.50 1.88 8.54
CA ASP A 262 28.58 1.18 7.87
C ASP A 262 28.21 -0.27 7.44
N GLU A 263 26.94 -0.65 7.63
CA GLU A 263 26.43 -1.99 7.34
C GLU A 263 25.53 -2.02 6.11
N ALA A 264 25.47 -3.20 5.51
CA ALA A 264 24.53 -3.55 4.46
C ALA A 264 23.86 -4.88 4.79
N LEU A 265 22.57 -4.99 4.52
CA LEU A 265 21.84 -6.25 4.55
C LEU A 265 21.68 -6.75 3.11
N ILE A 266 22.25 -7.93 2.83
CA ILE A 266 22.24 -8.54 1.50
C ILE A 266 21.15 -9.58 1.45
N PHE A 267 20.23 -9.45 0.51
CA PHE A 267 19.24 -10.45 0.16
C PHE A 267 19.65 -11.16 -1.12
N GLU A 268 19.49 -12.48 -1.15
CA GLU A 268 19.66 -13.27 -2.36
C GLU A 268 18.48 -14.23 -2.49
N VAL A 269 17.91 -14.30 -3.70
CA VAL A 269 16.83 -15.22 -4.03
C VAL A 269 16.83 -15.50 -5.53
N LYS A 270 16.44 -16.70 -5.91
CA LYS A 270 16.06 -17.02 -7.29
C LYS A 270 14.54 -16.89 -7.40
N PRO A 271 14.04 -15.84 -8.05
CA PRO A 271 12.60 -15.63 -8.18
C PRO A 271 11.94 -16.81 -8.90
N PRO A 272 10.78 -17.30 -8.43
CA PRO A 272 10.04 -18.33 -9.11
C PRO A 272 9.35 -17.76 -10.35
N ARG A 273 8.79 -18.62 -11.18
CA ARG A 273 7.87 -18.17 -12.22
C ARG A 273 6.61 -17.63 -11.56
N CYS A 274 6.33 -16.36 -11.74
CA CYS A 274 5.19 -15.65 -11.15
C CYS A 274 4.74 -14.50 -12.04
N ALA A 275 3.55 -13.98 -11.80
CA ALA A 275 3.03 -12.83 -12.53
C ALA A 275 3.73 -11.53 -12.13
N TYR A 276 4.07 -11.39 -10.85
CA TYR A 276 4.74 -10.21 -10.31
C TYR A 276 5.47 -10.55 -9.01
N TRP A 277 6.58 -9.85 -8.77
CA TRP A 277 7.25 -9.84 -7.48
C TRP A 277 7.92 -8.49 -7.20
N ASN A 278 8.07 -8.17 -5.93
CA ASN A 278 8.86 -7.00 -5.52
C ASN A 278 9.46 -7.14 -4.12
N PHE A 279 10.40 -6.23 -3.84
CA PHE A 279 10.88 -5.86 -2.52
C PHE A 279 10.64 -4.37 -2.33
N GLU A 280 10.14 -3.98 -1.17
CA GLU A 280 9.97 -2.57 -0.82
C GLU A 280 10.47 -2.31 0.61
N LEU A 281 11.05 -1.14 0.83
CA LEU A 281 11.42 -0.66 2.15
C LEU A 281 10.31 0.21 2.71
N ALA A 282 9.92 -0.10 3.94
CA ALA A 282 9.11 0.76 4.79
C ALA A 282 9.91 1.17 6.02
N ASN A 283 9.61 2.34 6.57
CA ASN A 283 10.16 2.78 7.85
C ASN A 283 9.46 2.07 9.02
N ARG A 284 9.85 2.40 10.27
CA ARG A 284 9.25 1.80 11.46
C ARG A 284 7.75 2.07 11.66
N TRP A 285 7.18 3.03 10.94
CA TRP A 285 5.76 3.36 10.93
C TRP A 285 4.98 2.63 9.83
N PHE A 286 5.60 1.63 9.24
CA PHE A 286 5.06 0.83 8.14
C PHE A 286 4.60 1.68 6.95
N ASN A 287 5.26 2.81 6.71
CA ASN A 287 5.13 3.60 5.49
C ASN A 287 6.31 3.32 4.57
N SER A 288 6.04 3.05 3.29
CA SER A 288 7.14 2.95 2.31
C SER A 288 8.03 4.18 2.40
N THR A 289 9.34 4.01 2.33
CA THR A 289 10.27 5.14 2.31
C THR A 289 10.06 5.95 1.03
N ASP A 290 10.74 7.09 0.87
CA ASP A 290 10.53 7.94 -0.31
C ASP A 290 10.91 7.20 -1.59
N TYR A 291 9.91 6.75 -2.35
CA TYR A 291 10.11 6.04 -3.60
C TYR A 291 10.06 6.95 -4.85
N ARG A 292 9.82 8.24 -4.68
CA ARG A 292 9.86 9.22 -5.79
C ARG A 292 11.30 9.63 -6.11
N TYR A 293 12.08 9.88 -5.07
CA TYR A 293 13.44 10.42 -5.20
C TYR A 293 14.53 9.46 -4.74
N ARG A 294 14.16 8.28 -4.18
CA ARG A 294 15.07 7.28 -3.67
C ARG A 294 14.78 5.91 -4.27
N PHE A 295 15.80 5.08 -4.35
CA PHE A 295 15.66 3.71 -4.83
C PHE A 295 15.27 2.79 -3.66
N SER A 296 14.02 2.85 -3.22
CA SER A 296 13.51 2.17 -2.02
C SER A 296 12.60 0.98 -2.30
N SER A 297 12.44 0.60 -3.56
CA SER A 297 11.74 -0.62 -3.98
C SER A 297 12.30 -1.13 -5.30
N LEU A 298 12.14 -2.42 -5.53
CA LEU A 298 12.60 -3.11 -6.73
C LEU A 298 11.60 -4.19 -7.10
N ASN A 299 11.19 -4.25 -8.36
CA ASN A 299 10.35 -5.31 -8.89
C ASN A 299 11.04 -6.14 -9.97
N GLY A 300 10.39 -7.20 -10.43
CA GLY A 300 10.96 -8.15 -11.37
C GLY A 300 11.33 -7.58 -12.74
N LYS A 301 10.69 -6.47 -13.16
CA LYS A 301 11.02 -5.77 -14.42
C LYS A 301 12.20 -4.82 -14.28
N GLN A 302 12.39 -4.28 -13.08
CA GLN A 302 13.46 -3.33 -12.76
C GLN A 302 14.75 -4.03 -12.31
N ALA A 303 14.64 -5.26 -11.82
CA ALA A 303 15.74 -6.02 -11.27
C ALA A 303 16.78 -6.42 -12.33
N VAL A 304 18.03 -6.33 -11.97
CA VAL A 304 19.15 -6.91 -12.73
C VAL A 304 19.44 -8.30 -12.15
N TYR A 305 19.31 -9.32 -12.99
CA TYR A 305 19.49 -10.71 -12.64
C TYR A 305 20.95 -11.14 -12.80
N GLU A 306 21.43 -12.03 -11.95
CA GLU A 306 22.69 -12.73 -12.11
C GLU A 306 22.56 -13.77 -13.24
N ASP A 307 23.69 -14.33 -13.70
CA ASP A 307 23.72 -15.27 -14.84
C ASP A 307 22.94 -16.59 -14.58
N ASP A 308 22.77 -16.97 -13.31
CA ASP A 308 21.99 -18.15 -12.90
C ASP A 308 20.49 -17.84 -12.71
N GLY A 309 20.08 -16.59 -12.96
CA GLY A 309 18.71 -16.12 -12.78
C GLY A 309 18.37 -15.73 -11.33
N SER A 310 19.33 -15.72 -10.42
CA SER A 310 19.13 -15.17 -9.07
C SER A 310 19.15 -13.64 -9.07
N VAL A 311 18.68 -13.05 -7.98
CA VAL A 311 18.73 -11.62 -7.74
C VAL A 311 19.41 -11.37 -6.41
N ARG A 312 20.43 -10.51 -6.43
CA ARG A 312 21.10 -10.00 -5.23
C ARG A 312 20.71 -8.55 -5.01
N ILE A 313 20.26 -8.22 -3.80
CA ILE A 313 19.80 -6.90 -3.41
C ILE A 313 20.60 -6.45 -2.18
N ALA A 314 21.15 -5.24 -2.22
CA ALA A 314 21.76 -4.62 -1.05
C ALA A 314 20.85 -3.56 -0.46
N VAL A 315 20.62 -3.62 0.85
CA VAL A 315 19.93 -2.59 1.63
C VAL A 315 20.98 -1.86 2.47
N SER A 316 21.18 -0.58 2.24
CA SER A 316 22.24 0.18 2.93
C SER A 316 22.01 1.69 2.90
N HIS A 317 22.74 2.43 3.76
CA HIS A 317 22.72 3.90 3.78
C HIS A 317 23.47 4.52 2.60
N VAL A 318 24.49 3.85 2.11
CA VAL A 318 25.36 4.34 1.03
C VAL A 318 25.21 3.43 -0.19
N ASP A 319 25.13 4.03 -1.38
CA ASP A 319 25.10 3.27 -2.63
C ASP A 319 26.36 2.42 -2.78
N PRO A 320 26.26 1.09 -2.78
CA PRO A 320 27.40 0.19 -2.87
C PRO A 320 27.89 -0.03 -4.32
N GLY A 321 27.33 0.67 -5.31
CA GLY A 321 27.71 0.58 -6.72
C GLY A 321 27.26 -0.71 -7.40
N ILE A 322 26.21 -1.37 -6.90
CA ILE A 322 25.55 -2.50 -7.56
C ILE A 322 24.16 -2.11 -8.08
N PRO A 323 23.65 -2.73 -9.14
CA PRO A 323 22.38 -2.33 -9.75
C PRO A 323 21.18 -2.38 -8.80
N ASN A 324 21.03 -3.48 -8.06
CA ASN A 324 19.91 -3.72 -7.17
C ASN A 324 20.26 -3.24 -5.74
N TRP A 325 20.15 -1.95 -5.51
CA TRP A 325 20.34 -1.32 -4.22
C TRP A 325 19.03 -0.74 -3.72
N LEU A 326 18.75 -0.85 -2.43
CA LEU A 326 17.63 -0.21 -1.75
C LEU A 326 18.15 0.76 -0.71
N ASP A 327 17.82 2.05 -0.91
CA ASP A 327 18.20 3.16 -0.05
C ASP A 327 17.27 3.23 1.17
N VAL A 328 17.82 3.10 2.36
CA VAL A 328 17.09 3.15 3.64
C VAL A 328 16.61 4.57 4.01
N GLY A 329 17.01 5.60 3.24
CA GLY A 329 16.54 6.97 3.46
C GLY A 329 16.97 7.59 4.79
N GLY A 330 18.07 7.12 5.39
CA GLY A 330 18.58 7.60 6.67
C GLY A 330 18.03 6.88 7.90
N HIS A 331 17.06 5.96 7.73
CA HIS A 331 16.55 5.14 8.83
C HIS A 331 17.51 4.00 9.17
N CYS A 332 17.63 3.66 10.46
CA CYS A 332 18.43 2.53 10.93
C CYS A 332 17.61 1.25 11.11
N VAL A 333 16.29 1.36 11.11
CA VAL A 333 15.34 0.26 11.27
C VAL A 333 14.12 0.48 10.39
N GLY A 334 13.45 -0.61 10.04
CA GLY A 334 12.19 -0.59 9.29
C GLY A 334 11.79 -1.96 8.82
N MET A 335 10.93 -2.02 7.83
CA MET A 335 10.42 -3.28 7.27
C MET A 335 10.84 -3.42 5.80
N VAL A 336 11.14 -4.65 5.40
CA VAL A 336 11.08 -5.07 3.99
C VAL A 336 9.84 -5.90 3.80
N ASN A 337 9.03 -5.53 2.82
CA ASN A 337 7.94 -6.36 2.34
C ASN A 337 8.34 -6.99 1.01
N GLN A 338 8.34 -8.30 0.97
CA GLN A 338 8.54 -9.08 -0.24
C GLN A 338 7.20 -9.71 -0.67
N ARG A 339 6.90 -9.68 -1.96
CA ARG A 339 5.67 -10.24 -2.52
C ARG A 339 5.95 -11.17 -3.68
N TRP A 340 5.31 -12.35 -3.64
CA TRP A 340 5.14 -13.23 -4.79
C TRP A 340 3.66 -13.21 -5.19
N VAL A 341 3.35 -12.99 -6.47
CA VAL A 341 1.97 -12.91 -6.97
C VAL A 341 1.79 -13.94 -8.09
N GLU A 342 0.79 -14.80 -7.92
CA GLU A 342 0.50 -15.93 -8.82
C GLU A 342 1.73 -16.81 -9.06
N ALA A 343 2.46 -17.09 -8.00
CA ALA A 343 3.62 -17.96 -8.00
C ALA A 343 3.25 -19.38 -7.55
N GLN A 344 3.90 -20.40 -8.14
CA GLN A 344 3.74 -21.78 -7.71
C GLN A 344 4.61 -22.11 -6.51
N GLU A 345 5.75 -21.42 -6.36
CA GLU A 345 6.70 -21.57 -5.27
C GLU A 345 6.91 -20.21 -4.60
N HIS A 346 7.25 -20.22 -3.31
CA HIS A 346 7.42 -19.03 -2.51
C HIS A 346 8.78 -19.06 -1.79
N PRO A 347 9.90 -19.02 -2.53
CA PRO A 347 11.23 -19.09 -1.93
C PRO A 347 11.43 -17.95 -0.92
N VAL A 348 11.99 -18.30 0.23
CA VAL A 348 12.38 -17.32 1.25
C VAL A 348 13.75 -16.79 0.86
N PRO A 349 13.95 -15.48 0.70
CA PRO A 349 15.26 -14.91 0.41
C PRO A 349 16.25 -15.20 1.55
N THR A 350 17.52 -15.36 1.24
CA THR A 350 18.55 -15.30 2.29
C THR A 350 18.70 -13.85 2.78
N ALA A 351 19.17 -13.71 4.01
CA ALA A 351 19.48 -12.39 4.59
C ALA A 351 20.83 -12.45 5.29
N LYS A 352 21.78 -11.61 4.86
CA LYS A 352 23.13 -11.58 5.42
C LYS A 352 23.55 -10.16 5.75
N LEU A 353 23.79 -9.88 7.05
CA LEU A 353 24.35 -8.62 7.49
C LEU A 353 25.87 -8.62 7.28
N ILE A 354 26.41 -7.58 6.64
CA ILE A 354 27.84 -7.41 6.35
C ILE A 354 28.24 -5.95 6.58
N LYS A 355 29.55 -5.68 6.65
CA LYS A 355 30.04 -4.31 6.49
C LYS A 355 30.06 -3.93 5.00
N VAL A 356 29.64 -2.71 4.66
CA VAL A 356 29.63 -2.20 3.26
C VAL A 356 31.01 -2.35 2.62
N ALA A 357 32.09 -2.12 3.40
CA ALA A 357 33.46 -2.25 2.93
C ALA A 357 33.84 -3.68 2.49
N ASP A 358 33.14 -4.69 2.98
CA ASP A 358 33.40 -6.09 2.63
C ASP A 358 32.64 -6.53 1.37
N LEU A 359 31.64 -5.79 0.94
CA LEU A 359 30.81 -6.15 -0.20
C LEU A 359 31.63 -6.44 -1.48
N PRO A 360 32.66 -5.65 -1.86
CA PRO A 360 33.45 -5.94 -3.05
C PRO A 360 34.13 -7.31 -3.05
N ARG A 361 34.46 -7.84 -1.87
CA ARG A 361 35.08 -9.15 -1.70
C ARG A 361 34.06 -10.30 -1.77
N LEU A 362 32.80 -10.02 -1.48
CA LEU A 362 31.72 -10.99 -1.45
C LEU A 362 31.01 -11.13 -2.80
N LEU A 363 31.23 -10.16 -3.68
CA LEU A 363 30.65 -10.19 -5.03
C LEU A 363 31.49 -11.10 -5.95
N PRO A 364 30.85 -11.88 -6.83
CA PRO A 364 31.56 -12.64 -7.84
C PRO A 364 32.34 -11.70 -8.78
N PRO A 365 33.44 -12.18 -9.40
CA PRO A 365 34.28 -11.35 -10.27
C PRO A 365 33.53 -10.69 -11.43
N ASN A 366 32.48 -11.33 -11.94
CA ASN A 366 31.60 -10.87 -13.01
C ASN A 366 30.38 -10.07 -12.51
N ALA A 367 30.30 -9.75 -11.22
CA ALA A 367 29.16 -9.00 -10.67
C ALA A 367 28.97 -7.68 -11.40
N ARG A 368 27.75 -7.42 -11.80
CA ARG A 368 27.38 -6.17 -12.48
C ARG A 368 27.56 -4.98 -11.58
N ARG A 369 28.08 -3.90 -12.13
CA ARG A 369 28.29 -2.64 -11.44
C ARG A 369 27.45 -1.54 -12.09
N ILE A 370 27.19 -0.49 -11.34
CA ILE A 370 26.49 0.71 -11.83
C ILE A 370 27.35 1.93 -11.54
N THR A 371 27.41 2.85 -12.52
CA THR A 371 28.10 4.11 -12.31
C THR A 371 27.18 5.13 -11.60
N PRO A 372 27.73 6.19 -11.00
CA PRO A 372 26.93 7.27 -10.44
C PRO A 372 25.98 7.93 -11.47
N GLU A 373 26.41 8.03 -12.75
CA GLU A 373 25.59 8.55 -13.85
C GLU A 373 24.39 7.66 -14.14
N GLN A 374 24.61 6.36 -14.23
CA GLN A 374 23.55 5.37 -14.44
C GLN A 374 22.56 5.38 -13.25
N ARG A 375 23.06 5.53 -12.00
CA ARG A 375 22.19 5.65 -10.84
C ARG A 375 21.34 6.90 -10.88
N ARG A 376 21.91 8.05 -11.26
CA ARG A 376 21.13 9.29 -11.43
C ARG A 376 20.03 9.14 -12.49
N GLU A 377 20.33 8.45 -13.59
CA GLU A 377 19.33 8.19 -14.64
C GLU A 377 18.22 7.23 -14.14
N GLN A 378 18.56 6.19 -13.39
CA GLN A 378 17.55 5.34 -12.75
C GLN A 378 16.61 6.14 -11.83
N LEU A 379 17.15 7.03 -10.99
CA LEU A 379 16.37 7.88 -10.11
C LEU A 379 15.51 8.88 -10.90
N ARG A 380 16.03 9.45 -11.98
CA ARG A 380 15.27 10.35 -12.86
C ARG A 380 14.09 9.65 -13.51
N ARG A 381 14.30 8.46 -14.08
CA ARG A 381 13.22 7.62 -14.67
C ARG A 381 12.18 7.23 -13.62
N ARG A 382 12.64 6.88 -12.42
CA ARG A 382 11.76 6.55 -11.30
C ARG A 382 10.84 7.71 -10.94
N LYS A 383 11.39 8.93 -10.81
CA LYS A 383 10.60 10.13 -10.55
C LYS A 383 9.54 10.37 -11.63
N ILE A 384 9.93 10.29 -12.91
CA ILE A 384 9.00 10.44 -14.05
C ILE A 384 7.88 9.39 -13.96
N GLY A 385 8.21 8.13 -13.70
CA GLY A 385 7.24 7.06 -13.57
C GLY A 385 6.26 7.27 -12.40
N VAL A 386 6.70 7.87 -11.29
CA VAL A 386 5.81 8.24 -10.18
C VAL A 386 4.89 9.39 -10.60
N ASP A 387 5.41 10.43 -11.22
CA ASP A 387 4.62 11.60 -11.64
C ASP A 387 3.53 11.21 -12.67
N ARG A 388 3.82 10.25 -13.57
CA ARG A 388 2.81 9.72 -14.53
C ARG A 388 1.67 8.98 -13.83
N ARG A 389 1.97 8.20 -12.78
CA ARG A 389 0.97 7.41 -12.07
C ARG A 389 0.13 8.20 -11.08
N PHE A 390 0.65 9.32 -10.62
CA PHE A 390 0.02 10.21 -9.66
C PHE A 390 0.01 11.65 -10.20
N PRO A 391 -0.72 11.88 -11.32
CA PRO A 391 -0.82 13.22 -11.89
C PRO A 391 -1.51 14.17 -10.89
N VAL A 392 -1.04 15.42 -10.83
CA VAL A 392 -1.61 16.52 -10.05
C VAL A 392 -2.51 17.38 -10.91
#